data_2185a70b5dc6b2c3413922f8bc6f7a8f
#
_entry.id   2185a70b5dc6b2c3413922f8bc6f7a8f
#
_cell.length_a   1.000
_cell.length_b   1.000
_cell.length_c   1.000
_cell.angle_alpha   90.00
_cell.angle_beta   90.00
_cell.angle_gamma   90.00
#
_symmetry.space_group_name_H-M   'P 1'
#
loop_
_entity.id
_entity.type
_entity.pdbx_description
1 polymer ?
#
loop_
_entity_poly.entity_id
_entity_poly.type
_entity_poly.pdbx_seq_one_letter_code
_entity_poly.pdbx_strand_id
1 'polypeptide(L)'
;MDARPREDRQGTSRSTYLWNTASSMLMAFQSVIMLVVVTHVCDVSTAGVLTLAYAHANLFLNLGKYGVRNYQVSDVERRHSFIAYAKLRVLTSTLMLVFGSAFLLSPFGDMGYSASKSATIFVMLLFKCIDALEDAVHGNYQQNGHLDVGAKVLCFRLSTTIAIFALLVCLTRDLLLSLSIATAYTALYFLAETAWVWRRYGLPSFDAGGSSKALPLLKACFPLFLSLFLLFYIGNIPKYTIDTLMDDAAQAIYGFIAMPVFVVGLLSNFIFNPIVASLALQWSKGKVDAFSKRFLWQSIVILLITVGCIVGAWTIGAPVLGALYNTNLYPYRIDLIVLLMGGGLLALATLFTTGITIMRNQRMLTFGYLLVSLIARILCPVMVRAEGIDGASWSYLWVMLCLTLWCLGGFLMGLRSNKGSTSD
;
A
#
# COMPACT_ATOMS: atom_id res chain seq x y z
N MET A 1 -22.89 -18.20 39.08
CA MET A 1 -21.55 -17.60 38.95
C MET A 1 -21.61 -16.56 37.87
N ASP A 2 -21.63 -15.30 38.28
CA ASP A 2 -21.91 -14.14 37.46
C ASP A 2 -20.88 -13.90 36.31
N ALA A 3 -21.33 -14.04 35.08
CA ALA A 3 -20.62 -13.52 33.91
C ALA A 3 -21.01 -12.04 33.77
N ARG A 4 -20.26 -11.14 34.38
CA ARG A 4 -20.38 -9.71 34.08
C ARG A 4 -19.92 -9.46 32.63
N PRO A 5 -20.66 -8.62 31.87
CA PRO A 5 -20.25 -8.23 30.53
C PRO A 5 -18.92 -7.46 30.57
N ARG A 6 -17.97 -7.84 29.72
CA ARG A 6 -16.69 -7.13 29.52
C ARG A 6 -16.91 -5.83 28.71
N GLU A 7 -17.62 -4.88 29.28
CA GLU A 7 -17.94 -3.59 28.61
C GLU A 7 -16.89 -2.49 28.77
N ASP A 8 -15.78 -2.70 29.50
CA ASP A 8 -14.88 -1.60 29.87
C ASP A 8 -13.40 -1.82 29.48
N ARG A 9 -13.09 -2.11 28.22
CA ARG A 9 -11.72 -1.95 27.69
C ARG A 9 -11.64 -1.28 26.32
N GLN A 10 -12.54 -0.39 25.98
CA GLN A 10 -12.48 0.42 24.75
C GLN A 10 -11.75 1.77 24.91
N GLY A 11 -11.06 2.00 25.98
CA GLY A 11 -10.05 3.06 26.03
C GLY A 11 -8.79 2.56 25.32
N THR A 12 -8.61 2.86 24.02
CA THR A 12 -7.31 2.65 23.36
C THR A 12 -6.25 3.32 24.21
N SER A 13 -5.45 2.56 24.96
CA SER A 13 -4.38 3.10 25.78
C SER A 13 -3.51 3.99 24.90
N ARG A 14 -3.06 5.14 25.42
CA ARG A 14 -2.11 6.03 24.72
C ARG A 14 -0.91 5.25 24.18
N SER A 15 -0.49 4.22 24.88
CA SER A 15 0.55 3.27 24.47
C SER A 15 0.16 2.50 23.21
N THR A 16 -1.07 1.97 23.11
CA THR A 16 -1.55 1.23 21.92
C THR A 16 -1.54 2.13 20.68
N TYR A 17 -2.00 3.37 20.83
CA TYR A 17 -1.98 4.35 19.72
C TYR A 17 -0.55 4.64 19.26
N LEU A 18 0.38 4.89 20.19
CA LEU A 18 1.78 5.17 19.85
C LEU A 18 2.46 4.01 19.13
N TRP A 19 2.30 2.77 19.62
CA TRP A 19 2.90 1.60 18.99
C TRP A 19 2.31 1.31 17.61
N ASN A 20 0.99 1.46 17.46
CA ASN A 20 0.34 1.28 16.16
C ASN A 20 0.78 2.34 15.14
N THR A 21 0.95 3.58 15.57
CA THR A 21 1.47 4.65 14.71
C THR A 21 2.94 4.39 14.35
N ALA A 22 3.77 4.02 15.32
CA ALA A 22 5.19 3.72 15.08
C ALA A 22 5.38 2.55 14.11
N SER A 23 4.65 1.45 14.30
CA SER A 23 4.74 0.29 13.42
C SER A 23 4.24 0.60 12.00
N SER A 24 3.16 1.39 11.88
CA SER A 24 2.65 1.84 10.58
C SER A 24 3.63 2.75 9.86
N MET A 25 4.27 3.66 10.57
CA MET A 25 5.32 4.52 10.03
C MET A 25 6.55 3.71 9.59
N LEU A 26 7.04 2.79 10.42
CA LEU A 26 8.16 1.92 10.06
C LEU A 26 7.84 1.09 8.81
N MET A 27 6.62 0.53 8.72
CA MET A 27 6.19 -0.20 7.53
C MET A 27 6.18 0.69 6.28
N ALA A 28 5.74 1.93 6.43
CA ALA A 28 5.67 2.89 5.33
C ALA A 28 7.07 3.32 4.87
N PHE A 29 8.01 3.56 5.80
CA PHE A 29 9.36 4.00 5.49
C PHE A 29 10.35 2.86 5.24
N GLN A 30 9.96 1.59 5.42
CA GLN A 30 10.85 0.43 5.23
C GLN A 30 11.59 0.47 3.88
N SER A 31 10.84 0.65 2.79
CA SER A 31 11.45 0.69 1.44
C SER A 31 12.38 1.88 1.25
N VAL A 32 12.05 3.02 1.83
CA VAL A 32 12.88 4.23 1.77
C VAL A 32 14.21 3.99 2.48
N ILE A 33 14.17 3.47 3.71
CA ILE A 33 15.37 3.22 4.52
C ILE A 33 16.27 2.18 3.83
N MET A 34 15.68 1.07 3.35
CA MET A 34 16.45 0.05 2.64
C MET A 34 17.08 0.60 1.36
N LEU A 35 16.34 1.45 0.63
CA LEU A 35 16.84 2.07 -0.59
C LEU A 35 18.00 3.05 -0.31
N VAL A 36 17.89 3.86 0.74
CA VAL A 36 18.96 4.77 1.18
C VAL A 36 20.25 4.00 1.51
N VAL A 37 20.14 2.89 2.24
CA VAL A 37 21.31 2.06 2.56
C VAL A 37 21.98 1.53 1.28
N VAL A 38 21.17 1.00 0.35
CA VAL A 38 21.70 0.43 -0.90
C VAL A 38 22.38 1.50 -1.76
N THR A 39 21.81 2.70 -1.86
CA THR A 39 22.40 3.79 -2.66
C THR A 39 23.70 4.33 -2.11
N HIS A 40 23.95 4.22 -0.80
CA HIS A 40 25.22 4.66 -0.18
C HIS A 40 26.31 3.60 -0.23
N VAL A 41 25.95 2.33 -0.33
CA VAL A 41 26.90 1.21 -0.19
C VAL A 41 27.17 0.53 -1.53
N CYS A 42 26.12 0.43 -2.38
CA CYS A 42 26.17 -0.18 -3.71
C CYS A 42 26.09 0.89 -4.81
N ASP A 43 25.93 0.45 -6.04
CA ASP A 43 25.74 1.32 -7.21
C ASP A 43 24.26 1.69 -7.42
N VAL A 44 24.01 2.70 -8.28
CA VAL A 44 22.67 3.18 -8.61
C VAL A 44 21.83 2.11 -9.30
N SER A 45 22.45 1.27 -10.14
CA SER A 45 21.76 0.16 -10.82
C SER A 45 21.20 -0.85 -9.81
N THR A 46 21.95 -1.22 -8.80
CA THR A 46 21.48 -2.09 -7.69
C THR A 46 20.29 -1.48 -6.95
N ALA A 47 20.27 -0.16 -6.76
CA ALA A 47 19.13 0.53 -6.18
C ALA A 47 17.90 0.48 -7.10
N GLY A 48 18.09 0.51 -8.42
CA GLY A 48 17.03 0.32 -9.41
C GLY A 48 16.41 -1.07 -9.33
N VAL A 49 17.22 -2.11 -9.23
CA VAL A 49 16.74 -3.49 -9.02
C VAL A 49 15.91 -3.60 -7.75
N LEU A 50 16.35 -2.98 -6.64
CA LEU A 50 15.59 -2.98 -5.40
C LEU A 50 14.25 -2.24 -5.55
N THR A 51 14.24 -1.08 -6.23
CA THR A 51 13.02 -0.29 -6.50
C THR A 51 11.99 -1.10 -7.27
N LEU A 52 12.43 -1.79 -8.33
CA LEU A 52 11.58 -2.68 -9.13
C LEU A 52 11.08 -3.87 -8.31
N ALA A 53 11.98 -4.52 -7.57
CA ALA A 53 11.62 -5.66 -6.72
C ALA A 53 10.53 -5.30 -5.70
N TYR A 54 10.63 -4.12 -5.08
CA TYR A 54 9.57 -3.61 -4.22
C TYR A 54 8.26 -3.33 -4.96
N ALA A 55 8.30 -2.71 -6.14
CA ALA A 55 7.11 -2.41 -6.92
C ALA A 55 6.38 -3.71 -7.34
N HIS A 56 7.14 -4.70 -7.83
CA HIS A 56 6.64 -6.01 -8.21
C HIS A 56 6.04 -6.76 -7.01
N ALA A 57 6.82 -6.93 -5.95
CA ALA A 57 6.38 -7.67 -4.77
C ALA A 57 5.17 -7.03 -4.07
N ASN A 58 5.08 -5.69 -4.02
CA ASN A 58 3.94 -4.99 -3.46
C ASN A 58 2.68 -5.09 -4.34
N LEU A 59 2.83 -5.18 -5.67
CA LEU A 59 1.69 -5.45 -6.55
C LEU A 59 1.04 -6.79 -6.19
N PHE A 60 1.86 -7.84 -6.11
CA PHE A 60 1.37 -9.18 -5.76
C PHE A 60 1.02 -9.32 -4.28
N LEU A 61 1.57 -8.49 -3.38
CA LEU A 61 1.15 -8.41 -1.98
C LEU A 61 -0.34 -8.06 -1.85
N ASN A 62 -0.90 -7.24 -2.75
CA ASN A 62 -2.34 -6.98 -2.77
C ASN A 62 -3.15 -8.26 -3.06
N LEU A 63 -2.64 -9.18 -3.89
CA LEU A 63 -3.21 -10.51 -4.08
C LEU A 63 -3.05 -11.38 -2.82
N GLY A 64 -1.87 -11.35 -2.19
CA GLY A 64 -1.62 -12.06 -0.93
C GLY A 64 -2.54 -11.58 0.21
N LYS A 65 -2.70 -10.28 0.38
CA LYS A 65 -3.58 -9.68 1.39
C LYS A 65 -5.07 -9.83 1.07
N TYR A 66 -5.46 -9.73 -0.17
CA TYR A 66 -6.82 -9.94 -0.69
C TYR A 66 -7.93 -9.16 0.06
N GLY A 67 -7.56 -8.12 0.82
CA GLY A 67 -8.50 -7.40 1.68
C GLY A 67 -9.02 -8.19 2.89
N VAL A 68 -8.49 -9.37 3.16
CA VAL A 68 -8.96 -10.32 4.19
C VAL A 68 -8.97 -9.71 5.57
N ARG A 69 -7.91 -8.95 5.96
CA ARG A 69 -7.85 -8.32 7.29
C ARG A 69 -8.97 -7.32 7.52
N ASN A 70 -9.31 -6.51 6.49
CA ASN A 70 -10.38 -5.52 6.60
C ASN A 70 -11.72 -6.22 6.86
N TYR A 71 -11.98 -7.33 6.16
CA TYR A 71 -13.16 -8.14 6.38
C TYR A 71 -13.14 -8.81 7.76
N GLN A 72 -12.02 -9.41 8.15
CA GLN A 72 -11.82 -10.08 9.43
C GLN A 72 -12.09 -9.15 10.62
N VAL A 73 -11.51 -7.96 10.62
CA VAL A 73 -11.68 -6.99 11.71
C VAL A 73 -13.11 -6.44 11.78
N SER A 74 -13.82 -6.37 10.65
CA SER A 74 -15.22 -5.95 10.59
C SER A 74 -16.22 -7.06 10.92
N ASP A 75 -15.79 -8.32 11.01
CA ASP A 75 -16.63 -9.47 11.39
C ASP A 75 -16.81 -9.54 12.91
N VAL A 76 -17.54 -8.56 13.47
CA VAL A 76 -17.80 -8.44 14.92
C VAL A 76 -18.62 -9.62 15.43
N GLU A 77 -19.55 -10.13 14.61
CA GLU A 77 -20.41 -11.29 14.95
C GLU A 77 -19.67 -12.63 14.85
N ARG A 78 -18.39 -12.64 14.43
CA ARG A 78 -17.58 -13.85 14.25
C ARG A 78 -18.27 -14.91 13.40
N ARG A 79 -18.87 -14.48 12.28
CA ARG A 79 -19.53 -15.38 11.31
C ARG A 79 -18.58 -16.42 10.73
N HIS A 80 -17.28 -16.11 10.72
CA HIS A 80 -16.21 -16.97 10.23
C HIS A 80 -15.19 -17.22 11.34
N SER A 81 -14.71 -18.47 11.44
CA SER A 81 -13.65 -18.84 12.37
C SER A 81 -12.29 -18.34 11.87
N PHE A 82 -11.30 -18.21 12.77
CA PHE A 82 -9.92 -17.89 12.38
C PHE A 82 -9.35 -18.88 11.37
N ILE A 83 -9.77 -20.16 11.45
CA ILE A 83 -9.36 -21.19 10.49
C ILE A 83 -9.77 -20.84 9.05
N ALA A 84 -10.95 -20.24 8.84
CA ALA A 84 -11.38 -19.82 7.52
C ALA A 84 -10.50 -18.70 6.96
N TYR A 85 -10.17 -17.70 7.80
CA TYR A 85 -9.26 -16.61 7.45
C TYR A 85 -7.85 -17.12 7.17
N ALA A 86 -7.33 -18.03 7.99
CA ALA A 86 -6.01 -18.62 7.80
C ALA A 86 -5.93 -19.45 6.51
N LYS A 87 -6.93 -20.31 6.22
CA LYS A 87 -7.01 -21.08 4.96
C LYS A 87 -7.05 -20.16 3.75
N LEU A 88 -7.88 -19.12 3.81
CA LEU A 88 -7.95 -18.14 2.72
C LEU A 88 -6.60 -17.42 2.53
N ARG A 89 -5.95 -17.03 3.63
CA ARG A 89 -4.65 -16.37 3.59
C ARG A 89 -3.55 -17.26 2.99
N VAL A 90 -3.49 -18.51 3.37
CA VAL A 90 -2.55 -19.47 2.77
C VAL A 90 -2.82 -19.59 1.27
N LEU A 91 -4.08 -19.75 0.86
CA LEU A 91 -4.46 -19.83 -0.56
C LEU A 91 -4.02 -18.56 -1.33
N THR A 92 -4.38 -17.37 -0.83
CA THR A 92 -4.05 -16.10 -1.52
C THR A 92 -2.56 -15.81 -1.53
N SER A 93 -1.81 -16.18 -0.47
CA SER A 93 -0.35 -16.09 -0.44
C SER A 93 0.31 -17.08 -1.40
N THR A 94 -0.22 -18.28 -1.55
CA THR A 94 0.25 -19.23 -2.56
C THR A 94 -0.01 -18.70 -3.97
N LEU A 95 -1.22 -18.16 -4.24
CA LEU A 95 -1.53 -17.52 -5.52
C LEU A 95 -0.62 -16.32 -5.80
N MET A 96 -0.32 -15.51 -4.78
CA MET A 96 0.66 -14.42 -4.88
C MET A 96 2.02 -14.93 -5.37
N LEU A 97 2.54 -16.01 -4.78
CA LEU A 97 3.82 -16.59 -5.18
C LEU A 97 3.75 -17.19 -6.59
N VAL A 98 2.69 -17.93 -6.90
CA VAL A 98 2.51 -18.55 -8.22
C VAL A 98 2.42 -17.49 -9.31
N PHE A 99 1.53 -16.51 -9.18
CA PHE A 99 1.36 -15.47 -10.20
C PHE A 99 2.55 -14.52 -10.25
N GLY A 100 3.15 -14.15 -9.12
CA GLY A 100 4.33 -13.32 -9.06
C GLY A 100 5.55 -13.98 -9.71
N SER A 101 5.75 -15.30 -9.49
CA SER A 101 6.81 -16.06 -10.13
C SER A 101 6.51 -16.33 -11.60
N ALA A 102 5.27 -16.65 -11.95
CA ALA A 102 4.87 -16.85 -13.34
C ALA A 102 5.07 -15.58 -14.18
N PHE A 103 4.85 -14.41 -13.60
CA PHE A 103 5.14 -13.15 -14.28
C PHE A 103 6.62 -12.99 -14.60
N LEU A 104 7.52 -13.39 -13.69
CA LEU A 104 8.98 -13.35 -13.91
C LEU A 104 9.46 -14.37 -14.96
N LEU A 105 8.78 -15.51 -15.08
CA LEU A 105 9.15 -16.61 -15.98
C LEU A 105 8.41 -16.57 -17.31
N SER A 106 7.42 -15.66 -17.47
CA SER A 106 6.60 -15.63 -18.67
C SER A 106 7.33 -14.98 -19.85
N PRO A 107 7.03 -15.38 -21.10
CA PRO A 107 7.52 -14.69 -22.30
C PRO A 107 7.08 -13.21 -22.37
N PHE A 108 6.02 -12.85 -21.64
CA PHE A 108 5.60 -11.45 -21.45
C PHE A 108 6.49 -10.71 -20.44
N GLY A 109 7.24 -11.44 -19.61
CA GLY A 109 8.25 -10.98 -18.68
C GLY A 109 9.67 -11.36 -19.09
N ASP A 110 9.88 -11.87 -20.33
CA ASP A 110 11.22 -12.12 -20.86
C ASP A 110 11.88 -10.79 -21.27
N MET A 111 12.13 -9.99 -20.24
CA MET A 111 12.76 -8.68 -20.33
C MET A 111 14.30 -8.81 -20.33
N GLY A 112 14.82 -10.02 -20.57
CA GLY A 112 16.26 -10.26 -20.53
C GLY A 112 16.89 -10.02 -19.14
N TYR A 113 16.12 -10.25 -18.06
CA TYR A 113 16.66 -10.08 -16.71
C TYR A 113 17.84 -11.02 -16.46
N SER A 114 18.88 -10.50 -15.84
CA SER A 114 19.93 -11.35 -15.27
C SER A 114 19.37 -12.29 -14.23
N ALA A 115 20.01 -13.45 -14.05
CA ALA A 115 19.62 -14.41 -13.00
C ALA A 115 19.59 -13.77 -11.61
N SER A 116 20.53 -12.87 -11.31
CA SER A 116 20.61 -12.13 -10.06
C SER A 116 19.42 -11.18 -9.87
N LYS A 117 19.01 -10.43 -10.91
CA LYS A 117 17.86 -9.53 -10.85
C LYS A 117 16.56 -10.33 -10.61
N SER A 118 16.35 -11.42 -11.36
CA SER A 118 15.19 -12.30 -11.19
C SER A 118 15.15 -12.92 -9.80
N ALA A 119 16.27 -13.40 -9.29
CA ALA A 119 16.37 -13.94 -7.93
C ALA A 119 16.07 -12.88 -6.87
N THR A 120 16.56 -11.65 -7.04
CA THR A 120 16.28 -10.54 -6.10
C THR A 120 14.78 -10.21 -6.06
N ILE A 121 14.11 -10.14 -7.23
CA ILE A 121 12.65 -9.90 -7.30
C ILE A 121 11.90 -11.06 -6.64
N PHE A 122 12.32 -12.31 -6.87
CA PHE A 122 11.69 -13.48 -6.25
C PHE A 122 11.87 -13.49 -4.72
N VAL A 123 13.08 -13.21 -4.22
CA VAL A 123 13.32 -13.12 -2.76
C VAL A 123 12.51 -11.99 -2.13
N MET A 124 12.36 -10.84 -2.82
CA MET A 124 11.48 -9.77 -2.37
C MET A 124 10.01 -10.20 -2.35
N LEU A 125 9.59 -11.01 -3.32
CA LEU A 125 8.24 -11.59 -3.32
C LEU A 125 8.01 -12.52 -2.11
N LEU A 126 9.00 -13.36 -1.76
CA LEU A 126 8.98 -14.18 -0.54
C LEU A 126 8.94 -13.31 0.72
N PHE A 127 9.76 -12.26 0.77
CA PHE A 127 9.76 -11.29 1.87
C PHE A 127 8.37 -10.68 2.11
N LYS A 128 7.71 -10.23 1.05
CA LYS A 128 6.35 -9.67 1.11
C LYS A 128 5.27 -10.74 1.34
N CYS A 129 5.51 -11.99 1.00
CA CYS A 129 4.62 -13.09 1.35
C CYS A 129 4.52 -13.27 2.89
N ILE A 130 5.64 -13.08 3.60
CA ILE A 130 5.63 -13.08 5.08
C ILE A 130 4.74 -11.95 5.60
N ASP A 131 4.86 -10.72 5.04
CA ASP A 131 3.98 -9.60 5.39
C ASP A 131 2.48 -9.93 5.16
N ALA A 132 2.17 -10.70 4.10
CA ALA A 132 0.81 -11.15 3.85
C ALA A 132 0.32 -12.14 4.91
N LEU A 133 1.12 -13.13 5.30
CA LEU A 133 0.76 -14.12 6.32
C LEU A 133 0.56 -13.47 7.69
N GLU A 134 1.50 -12.61 8.09
CA GLU A 134 1.47 -11.84 9.34
C GLU A 134 0.20 -10.97 9.46
N ASP A 135 -0.24 -10.36 8.37
CA ASP A 135 -1.41 -9.50 8.33
C ASP A 135 -2.70 -10.19 8.83
N ALA A 136 -2.90 -11.48 8.53
CA ALA A 136 -4.05 -12.25 9.02
C ALA A 136 -3.92 -12.60 10.51
N VAL A 137 -2.69 -12.90 10.96
CA VAL A 137 -2.40 -13.18 12.38
C VAL A 137 -2.61 -11.93 13.21
N HIS A 138 -2.12 -10.77 12.77
CA HIS A 138 -2.35 -9.48 13.42
C HIS A 138 -3.82 -9.06 13.37
N GLY A 139 -4.56 -9.44 12.32
CA GLY A 139 -6.02 -9.29 12.27
C GLY A 139 -6.71 -10.06 13.41
N ASN A 140 -6.24 -11.27 13.72
CA ASN A 140 -6.74 -12.05 14.86
C ASN A 140 -6.39 -11.41 16.21
N TYR A 141 -5.16 -10.87 16.36
CA TYR A 141 -4.81 -10.12 17.57
C TYR A 141 -5.74 -8.91 17.77
N GLN A 142 -6.02 -8.18 16.71
CA GLN A 142 -6.93 -7.02 16.75
C GLN A 142 -8.36 -7.41 17.10
N GLN A 143 -8.92 -8.50 16.53
CA GLN A 143 -10.26 -9.01 16.86
C GLN A 143 -10.39 -9.43 18.33
N ASN A 144 -9.30 -9.88 18.95
CA ASN A 144 -9.27 -10.32 20.35
C ASN A 144 -8.82 -9.22 21.32
N GLY A 145 -8.73 -7.96 20.88
CA GLY A 145 -8.40 -6.82 21.72
C GLY A 145 -6.91 -6.65 22.04
N HIS A 146 -6.03 -7.37 21.31
CA HIS A 146 -4.56 -7.33 21.47
C HIS A 146 -3.85 -6.56 20.36
N LEU A 147 -4.45 -5.44 19.90
CA LEU A 147 -3.87 -4.59 18.86
C LEU A 147 -2.49 -4.05 19.27
N ASP A 148 -2.30 -3.75 20.55
CA ASP A 148 -1.03 -3.25 21.09
C ASP A 148 0.09 -4.29 20.98
N VAL A 149 -0.21 -5.58 21.21
CA VAL A 149 0.74 -6.68 21.09
C VAL A 149 1.19 -6.80 19.62
N GLY A 150 0.23 -6.87 18.68
CA GLY A 150 0.55 -6.92 17.25
C GLY A 150 1.39 -5.72 16.78
N ALA A 151 1.06 -4.52 17.24
CA ALA A 151 1.80 -3.32 16.88
C ALA A 151 3.24 -3.32 17.43
N LYS A 152 3.44 -3.74 18.68
CA LYS A 152 4.79 -3.87 19.28
C LYS A 152 5.64 -4.88 18.52
N VAL A 153 5.10 -6.07 18.31
CA VAL A 153 5.82 -7.15 17.61
C VAL A 153 6.21 -6.74 16.21
N LEU A 154 5.28 -6.13 15.46
CA LEU A 154 5.55 -5.61 14.11
C LEU A 154 6.64 -4.53 14.14
N CYS A 155 6.61 -3.62 15.10
CA CYS A 155 7.62 -2.58 15.25
C CYS A 155 9.03 -3.18 15.47
N PHE A 156 9.16 -4.15 16.38
CA PHE A 156 10.43 -4.84 16.64
C PHE A 156 10.90 -5.65 15.42
N ARG A 157 10.00 -6.39 14.76
CA ARG A 157 10.32 -7.14 13.54
C ARG A 157 10.88 -6.23 12.45
N LEU A 158 10.16 -5.14 12.14
CA LEU A 158 10.58 -4.21 11.08
C LEU A 158 11.93 -3.56 11.41
N SER A 159 12.10 -3.07 12.67
CA SER A 159 13.33 -2.43 13.08
C SER A 159 14.54 -3.38 13.00
N THR A 160 14.40 -4.61 13.49
CA THR A 160 15.49 -5.60 13.46
C THR A 160 15.75 -6.12 12.05
N THR A 161 14.72 -6.34 11.24
CA THR A 161 14.89 -6.72 9.82
C THR A 161 15.64 -5.65 9.03
N ILE A 162 15.26 -4.37 9.19
CA ILE A 162 15.96 -3.25 8.54
C ILE A 162 17.41 -3.16 9.01
N ALA A 163 17.66 -3.30 10.32
CA ALA A 163 19.00 -3.25 10.87
C ALA A 163 19.90 -4.39 10.35
N ILE A 164 19.38 -5.62 10.30
CA ILE A 164 20.09 -6.79 9.75
C ILE A 164 20.36 -6.60 8.26
N PHE A 165 19.37 -6.17 7.49
CA PHE A 165 19.54 -5.89 6.07
C PHE A 165 20.63 -4.83 5.84
N ALA A 166 20.55 -3.71 6.57
CA ALA A 166 21.53 -2.63 6.46
C ALA A 166 22.95 -3.11 6.82
N LEU A 167 23.09 -3.83 7.92
CA LEU A 167 24.38 -4.39 8.33
C LEU A 167 24.95 -5.32 7.25
N LEU A 168 24.14 -6.22 6.72
CA LEU A 168 24.58 -7.18 5.70
C LEU A 168 24.96 -6.49 4.38
N VAL A 169 24.18 -5.51 3.93
CA VAL A 169 24.54 -4.71 2.75
C VAL A 169 25.86 -3.98 2.95
N CYS A 170 26.09 -3.38 4.13
CA CYS A 170 27.35 -2.71 4.44
C CYS A 170 28.55 -3.67 4.46
N LEU A 171 28.37 -4.91 4.93
CA LEU A 171 29.44 -5.90 5.03
C LEU A 171 29.73 -6.61 3.70
N THR A 172 28.67 -6.99 2.98
CA THR A 172 28.78 -7.87 1.80
C THR A 172 28.76 -7.14 0.47
N ARG A 173 28.14 -5.96 0.43
CA ARG A 173 27.81 -5.19 -0.79
C ARG A 173 27.02 -6.01 -1.82
N ASP A 174 26.34 -7.06 -1.36
CA ASP A 174 25.52 -7.96 -2.18
C ASP A 174 24.05 -7.83 -1.76
N LEU A 175 23.23 -7.28 -2.66
CA LEU A 175 21.81 -7.06 -2.43
C LEU A 175 21.04 -8.38 -2.25
N LEU A 176 21.33 -9.37 -3.14
CA LEU A 176 20.61 -10.65 -3.13
C LEU A 176 20.88 -11.44 -1.85
N LEU A 177 22.15 -11.54 -1.45
CA LEU A 177 22.54 -12.22 -0.21
C LEU A 177 21.93 -11.54 1.01
N SER A 178 22.04 -10.21 1.10
CA SER A 178 21.53 -9.43 2.23
C SER A 178 20.01 -9.53 2.36
N LEU A 179 19.30 -9.45 1.23
CA LEU A 179 17.85 -9.60 1.20
C LEU A 179 17.42 -11.03 1.54
N SER A 180 18.15 -12.04 1.08
CA SER A 180 17.86 -13.46 1.38
C SER A 180 17.98 -13.77 2.87
N ILE A 181 19.06 -13.31 3.51
CA ILE A 181 19.25 -13.51 4.96
C ILE A 181 18.22 -12.71 5.76
N ALA A 182 17.94 -11.45 5.37
CA ALA A 182 16.89 -10.65 6.00
C ALA A 182 15.51 -11.29 5.87
N THR A 183 15.21 -11.92 4.73
CA THR A 183 13.96 -12.66 4.50
C THR A 183 13.87 -13.90 5.38
N ALA A 184 14.93 -14.69 5.46
CA ALA A 184 15.00 -15.87 6.34
C ALA A 184 14.84 -15.46 7.82
N TYR A 185 15.53 -14.40 8.25
CA TYR A 185 15.36 -13.85 9.60
C TYR A 185 13.92 -13.42 9.87
N THR A 186 13.29 -12.70 8.92
CA THR A 186 11.91 -12.23 9.05
C THR A 186 10.94 -13.40 9.18
N ALA A 187 11.14 -14.49 8.41
CA ALA A 187 10.33 -15.70 8.51
C ALA A 187 10.48 -16.37 9.88
N LEU A 188 11.71 -16.53 10.38
CA LEU A 188 11.98 -17.12 11.68
C LEU A 188 11.39 -16.27 12.81
N TYR A 189 11.56 -14.95 12.74
CA TYR A 189 10.98 -14.02 13.72
C TYR A 189 9.45 -14.14 13.73
N PHE A 190 8.79 -14.11 12.57
CA PHE A 190 7.34 -14.26 12.45
C PHE A 190 6.84 -15.56 13.08
N LEU A 191 7.51 -16.69 12.84
CA LEU A 191 7.15 -17.99 13.43
C LEU A 191 7.34 -17.97 14.96
N ALA A 192 8.46 -17.44 15.43
CA ALA A 192 8.79 -17.38 16.85
C ALA A 192 7.80 -16.47 17.62
N GLU A 193 7.52 -15.28 17.09
CA GLU A 193 6.61 -14.33 17.71
C GLU A 193 5.17 -14.85 17.72
N THR A 194 4.72 -15.44 16.61
CA THR A 194 3.39 -16.03 16.52
C THR A 194 3.24 -17.14 17.56
N ALA A 195 4.21 -18.04 17.67
CA ALA A 195 4.21 -19.09 18.68
C ALA A 195 4.23 -18.54 20.11
N TRP A 196 5.01 -17.49 20.35
CA TRP A 196 5.07 -16.83 21.66
C TRP A 196 3.73 -16.17 22.04
N VAL A 197 3.13 -15.37 21.12
CA VAL A 197 1.85 -14.72 21.36
C VAL A 197 0.74 -15.73 21.58
N TRP A 198 0.68 -16.80 20.79
CA TRP A 198 -0.32 -17.84 20.93
C TRP A 198 -0.22 -18.55 22.28
N ARG A 199 0.97 -18.88 22.74
CA ARG A 199 1.19 -19.50 24.07
C ARG A 199 0.83 -18.53 25.21
N ARG A 200 1.18 -17.23 25.05
CA ARG A 200 1.04 -16.23 26.12
C ARG A 200 -0.42 -15.77 26.31
N TYR A 201 -1.17 -15.64 25.21
CA TYR A 201 -2.52 -15.08 25.22
C TYR A 201 -3.62 -16.09 24.88
N GLY A 202 -3.29 -17.36 24.68
CA GLY A 202 -4.25 -18.41 24.34
C GLY A 202 -4.90 -18.19 22.96
N LEU A 203 -4.20 -17.56 22.04
CA LEU A 203 -4.66 -17.30 20.68
C LEU A 203 -4.05 -18.33 19.69
N PRO A 204 -4.72 -18.60 18.58
CA PRO A 204 -6.06 -18.19 18.21
C PRO A 204 -7.13 -19.00 18.93
N SER A 205 -8.30 -18.40 19.20
CA SER A 205 -9.45 -19.17 19.65
C SER A 205 -10.04 -19.93 18.46
N PHE A 206 -9.62 -21.18 18.28
CA PHE A 206 -10.12 -22.04 17.18
C PHE A 206 -11.60 -22.41 17.34
N ASP A 207 -12.14 -22.34 18.55
CA ASP A 207 -13.48 -22.78 18.94
C ASP A 207 -14.58 -21.70 18.82
N ALA A 208 -14.29 -20.56 18.24
CA ALA A 208 -15.31 -19.52 18.04
C ALA A 208 -16.26 -19.94 16.90
N GLY A 209 -17.24 -20.75 17.18
CA GLY A 209 -18.46 -21.18 16.48
C GLY A 209 -18.79 -20.76 15.02
N GLY A 210 -17.88 -20.09 14.32
CA GLY A 210 -18.09 -19.60 12.96
C GLY A 210 -17.78 -20.63 11.87
N SER A 211 -18.20 -20.33 10.64
CA SER A 211 -17.93 -21.17 9.46
C SER A 211 -16.43 -21.30 9.19
N SER A 212 -15.94 -22.51 8.98
CA SER A 212 -14.55 -22.81 8.60
C SER A 212 -14.32 -22.82 7.08
N LYS A 213 -15.33 -22.45 6.27
CA LYS A 213 -15.26 -22.43 4.81
C LYS A 213 -14.60 -21.14 4.30
N ALA A 214 -13.53 -21.27 3.50
CA ALA A 214 -12.81 -20.13 2.92
C ALA A 214 -13.45 -19.59 1.63
N LEU A 215 -14.19 -20.41 0.88
CA LEU A 215 -14.73 -20.02 -0.43
C LEU A 215 -15.75 -18.85 -0.37
N PRO A 216 -16.68 -18.78 0.61
CA PRO A 216 -17.56 -17.62 0.75
C PRO A 216 -16.78 -16.32 1.02
N LEU A 217 -15.71 -16.40 1.83
CA LEU A 217 -14.82 -15.27 2.11
C LEU A 217 -14.06 -14.82 0.86
N LEU A 218 -13.55 -15.76 0.05
CA LEU A 218 -12.88 -15.45 -1.21
C LEU A 218 -13.80 -14.62 -2.12
N LYS A 219 -15.06 -15.03 -2.26
CA LYS A 219 -16.05 -14.29 -3.08
C LYS A 219 -16.38 -12.91 -2.48
N ALA A 220 -16.53 -12.83 -1.16
CA ALA A 220 -16.86 -11.58 -0.48
C ALA A 220 -15.72 -10.54 -0.55
N CYS A 221 -14.46 -10.99 -0.47
CA CYS A 221 -13.30 -10.11 -0.53
C CYS A 221 -12.86 -9.74 -1.96
N PHE A 222 -13.34 -10.46 -3.01
CA PHE A 222 -12.90 -10.29 -4.40
C PHE A 222 -13.03 -8.84 -4.93
N PRO A 223 -14.16 -8.13 -4.75
CA PRO A 223 -14.29 -6.77 -5.25
C PRO A 223 -13.29 -5.80 -4.61
N LEU A 224 -13.03 -5.96 -3.31
CA LEU A 224 -12.06 -5.16 -2.57
C LEU A 224 -10.62 -5.44 -3.04
N PHE A 225 -10.29 -6.73 -3.20
CA PHE A 225 -9.00 -7.14 -3.77
C PHE A 225 -8.77 -6.51 -5.13
N LEU A 226 -9.73 -6.68 -6.07
CA LEU A 226 -9.58 -6.19 -7.43
C LEU A 226 -9.37 -4.66 -7.46
N SER A 227 -10.11 -3.93 -6.64
CA SER A 227 -9.98 -2.48 -6.55
C SER A 227 -8.60 -2.05 -6.01
N LEU A 228 -8.10 -2.70 -4.96
CA LEU A 228 -6.78 -2.40 -4.37
C LEU A 228 -5.64 -2.79 -5.33
N PHE A 229 -5.75 -3.93 -6.00
CA PHE A 229 -4.76 -4.40 -6.97
C PHE A 229 -4.66 -3.44 -8.15
N LEU A 230 -5.79 -3.06 -8.74
CA LEU A 230 -5.83 -2.13 -9.88
C LEU A 230 -5.32 -0.75 -9.50
N LEU A 231 -5.72 -0.22 -8.34
CA LEU A 231 -5.24 1.08 -7.86
C LEU A 231 -3.72 1.08 -7.67
N PHE A 232 -3.17 0.02 -7.08
CA PHE A 232 -1.72 -0.13 -6.92
C PHE A 232 -1.01 -0.27 -8.27
N TYR A 233 -1.58 -1.06 -9.20
CA TYR A 233 -1.06 -1.21 -10.56
C TYR A 233 -1.01 0.13 -11.28
N ILE A 234 -2.11 0.91 -11.28
CA ILE A 234 -2.20 2.24 -11.89
C ILE A 234 -1.09 3.16 -11.35
N GLY A 235 -0.87 3.17 -10.04
CA GLY A 235 0.14 4.01 -9.39
C GLY A 235 1.59 3.63 -9.72
N ASN A 236 1.84 2.40 -10.19
CA ASN A 236 3.19 1.90 -10.47
C ASN A 236 3.44 1.56 -11.94
N ILE A 237 2.47 1.76 -12.85
CA ILE A 237 2.66 1.51 -14.30
C ILE A 237 3.91 2.20 -14.86
N PRO A 238 4.24 3.47 -14.51
CA PRO A 238 5.45 4.10 -15.02
C PRO A 238 6.72 3.31 -14.66
N LYS A 239 6.81 2.76 -13.43
CA LYS A 239 7.95 1.93 -13.01
C LYS A 239 8.09 0.66 -13.83
N TYR A 240 6.98 -0.04 -14.10
CA TYR A 240 6.99 -1.23 -14.95
C TYR A 240 7.33 -0.90 -16.39
N THR A 241 6.96 0.28 -16.87
CA THR A 241 7.27 0.76 -18.21
C THR A 241 8.74 1.14 -18.35
N ILE A 242 9.31 1.84 -17.35
CA ILE A 242 10.75 2.17 -17.32
C ILE A 242 11.57 0.89 -17.35
N ASP A 243 11.22 -0.10 -16.53
CA ASP A 243 11.91 -1.40 -16.51
C ASP A 243 11.91 -2.13 -17.85
N THR A 244 10.85 -1.97 -18.66
CA THR A 244 10.77 -2.60 -20.00
C THR A 244 11.50 -1.83 -21.10
N LEU A 245 11.69 -0.53 -20.93
CA LEU A 245 12.15 0.35 -22.01
C LEU A 245 13.48 1.05 -21.73
N MET A 246 13.92 1.05 -20.47
CA MET A 246 15.12 1.74 -20.00
C MET A 246 15.97 0.80 -19.13
N ASP A 247 17.01 1.34 -18.53
CA ASP A 247 17.94 0.61 -17.67
C ASP A 247 17.59 0.71 -16.17
N ASP A 248 18.31 -0.07 -15.34
CA ASP A 248 18.13 -0.08 -13.89
C ASP A 248 18.54 1.25 -13.22
N ALA A 249 19.43 2.03 -13.85
CA ALA A 249 19.80 3.34 -13.33
C ALA A 249 18.64 4.34 -13.48
N ALA A 250 17.96 4.37 -14.62
CA ALA A 250 16.74 5.15 -14.83
C ALA A 250 15.63 4.72 -13.86
N GLN A 251 15.50 3.41 -13.62
CA GLN A 251 14.56 2.85 -12.62
C GLN A 251 14.84 3.37 -11.22
N ALA A 252 16.12 3.47 -10.82
CA ALA A 252 16.52 4.03 -9.54
C ALA A 252 16.16 5.51 -9.43
N ILE A 253 16.56 6.32 -10.44
CA ILE A 253 16.32 7.76 -10.48
C ILE A 253 14.82 8.05 -10.36
N TYR A 254 14.00 7.38 -11.20
CA TYR A 254 12.55 7.51 -11.10
C TYR A 254 12.02 7.09 -9.72
N GLY A 255 12.56 6.03 -9.14
CA GLY A 255 12.24 5.59 -7.79
C GLY A 255 12.52 6.67 -6.74
N PHE A 256 13.67 7.36 -6.84
CA PHE A 256 14.08 8.41 -5.89
C PHE A 256 13.16 9.64 -5.97
N ILE A 257 12.88 10.15 -7.17
CA ILE A 257 12.00 11.31 -7.35
C ILE A 257 10.52 11.00 -7.11
N ALA A 258 10.11 9.74 -7.21
CA ALA A 258 8.74 9.32 -6.91
C ALA A 258 8.48 9.10 -5.41
N MET A 259 9.52 8.96 -4.56
CA MET A 259 9.36 8.73 -3.12
C MET A 259 8.57 9.84 -2.40
N PRO A 260 8.78 11.14 -2.66
CA PRO A 260 8.01 12.20 -2.00
C PRO A 260 6.51 12.18 -2.28
N VAL A 261 6.07 11.54 -3.36
CA VAL A 261 4.63 11.34 -3.67
C VAL A 261 3.90 10.64 -2.52
N PHE A 262 4.57 9.67 -1.89
CA PHE A 262 4.05 8.97 -0.73
C PHE A 262 3.76 9.91 0.46
N VAL A 263 4.57 10.95 0.66
CA VAL A 263 4.39 11.92 1.75
C VAL A 263 3.07 12.68 1.61
N VAL A 264 2.70 13.09 0.38
CA VAL A 264 1.42 13.75 0.11
C VAL A 264 0.25 12.87 0.52
N GLY A 265 0.29 11.59 0.13
CA GLY A 265 -0.73 10.61 0.51
C GLY A 265 -0.80 10.37 2.01
N LEU A 266 0.35 10.25 2.67
CA LEU A 266 0.44 10.03 4.12
C LEU A 266 -0.16 11.20 4.90
N LEU A 267 0.25 12.43 4.60
CA LEU A 267 -0.27 13.63 5.25
C LEU A 267 -1.78 13.79 5.02
N SER A 268 -2.24 13.56 3.80
CA SER A 268 -3.67 13.60 3.47
C SER A 268 -4.47 12.59 4.28
N ASN A 269 -3.97 11.35 4.41
CA ASN A 269 -4.62 10.29 5.17
C ASN A 269 -4.66 10.59 6.68
N PHE A 270 -3.63 11.19 7.26
CA PHE A 270 -3.63 11.59 8.67
C PHE A 270 -4.75 12.59 9.00
N ILE A 271 -5.04 13.51 8.08
CA ILE A 271 -6.09 14.52 8.28
C ILE A 271 -7.46 13.93 7.96
N PHE A 272 -7.55 13.04 6.98
CA PHE A 272 -8.83 12.54 6.48
C PHE A 272 -9.38 11.34 7.27
N ASN A 273 -8.54 10.36 7.64
CA ASN A 273 -8.99 9.13 8.28
C ASN A 273 -9.82 9.34 9.55
N PRO A 274 -9.50 10.30 10.45
CA PRO A 274 -10.27 10.52 11.67
C PRO A 274 -11.71 10.96 11.43
N ILE A 275 -12.01 11.56 10.28
CA ILE A 275 -13.34 12.10 9.98
C ILE A 275 -14.23 11.16 9.17
N VAL A 276 -13.70 10.04 8.65
CA VAL A 276 -14.45 9.10 7.78
C VAL A 276 -15.70 8.59 8.46
N ALA A 277 -15.62 8.19 9.74
CA ALA A 277 -16.77 7.70 10.49
C ALA A 277 -17.86 8.78 10.64
N SER A 278 -17.47 10.04 10.91
CA SER A 278 -18.38 11.18 10.98
C SER A 278 -19.07 11.44 9.63
N LEU A 279 -18.34 11.31 8.52
CA LEU A 279 -18.88 11.47 7.17
C LEU A 279 -19.91 10.37 6.85
N ALA A 280 -19.62 9.12 7.20
CA ALA A 280 -20.54 8.01 7.03
C ALA A 280 -21.85 8.22 7.82
N LEU A 281 -21.74 8.75 9.04
CA LEU A 281 -22.90 9.09 9.88
C LEU A 281 -23.71 10.27 9.30
N GLN A 282 -23.05 11.29 8.74
CA GLN A 282 -23.75 12.40 8.08
C GLN A 282 -24.55 11.91 6.87
N TRP A 283 -23.94 11.06 6.06
CA TRP A 283 -24.59 10.45 4.90
C TRP A 283 -25.80 9.60 5.30
N SER A 284 -25.66 8.71 6.31
CA SER A 284 -26.77 7.86 6.78
C SER A 284 -27.94 8.64 7.38
N LYS A 285 -27.69 9.85 7.87
CA LYS A 285 -28.72 10.77 8.38
C LYS A 285 -29.31 11.69 7.30
N GLY A 286 -28.99 11.50 6.03
CA GLY A 286 -29.48 12.32 4.92
C GLY A 286 -28.93 13.77 4.90
N LYS A 287 -27.91 14.10 5.67
CA LYS A 287 -27.30 15.45 5.73
C LYS A 287 -26.35 15.70 4.56
N VAL A 288 -26.88 15.67 3.32
CA VAL A 288 -26.11 15.73 2.07
C VAL A 288 -25.30 17.03 1.96
N ASP A 289 -25.84 18.16 2.37
CA ASP A 289 -25.13 19.45 2.27
C ASP A 289 -23.95 19.55 3.24
N ALA A 290 -24.10 19.06 4.47
CA ALA A 290 -23.00 19.00 5.44
C ALA A 290 -21.90 18.05 4.96
N PHE A 291 -22.29 16.90 4.42
CA PHE A 291 -21.38 15.92 3.82
C PHE A 291 -20.59 16.53 2.64
N SER A 292 -21.27 17.18 1.68
CA SER A 292 -20.64 17.82 0.53
C SER A 292 -19.67 18.95 0.92
N LYS A 293 -20.09 19.83 1.86
CA LYS A 293 -19.23 20.92 2.37
C LYS A 293 -17.96 20.36 3.01
N ARG A 294 -18.06 19.25 3.74
CA ARG A 294 -16.92 18.62 4.39
C ARG A 294 -15.96 17.99 3.38
N PHE A 295 -16.49 17.38 2.32
CA PHE A 295 -15.67 16.89 1.20
C PHE A 295 -14.96 18.01 0.45
N LEU A 296 -15.65 19.10 0.18
CA LEU A 296 -15.04 20.29 -0.46
C LEU A 296 -13.91 20.85 0.41
N TRP A 297 -14.13 21.00 1.71
CA TRP A 297 -13.10 21.47 2.64
C TRP A 297 -11.88 20.56 2.66
N GLN A 298 -12.08 19.23 2.70
CA GLN A 298 -10.98 18.27 2.65
C GLN A 298 -10.23 18.32 1.31
N SER A 299 -10.93 18.54 0.21
CA SER A 299 -10.28 18.73 -1.10
C SER A 299 -9.37 19.95 -1.10
N ILE A 300 -9.81 21.06 -0.50
CA ILE A 300 -8.99 22.27 -0.34
C ILE A 300 -7.76 21.99 0.52
N VAL A 301 -7.92 21.27 1.64
CA VAL A 301 -6.80 20.90 2.52
C VAL A 301 -5.77 20.04 1.77
N ILE A 302 -6.22 19.05 0.99
CA ILE A 302 -5.32 18.21 0.17
C ILE A 302 -4.57 19.05 -0.86
N LEU A 303 -5.24 19.99 -1.51
CA LEU A 303 -4.60 20.92 -2.47
C LEU A 303 -3.55 21.80 -1.78
N LEU A 304 -3.85 22.33 -0.59
CA LEU A 304 -2.89 23.13 0.19
C LEU A 304 -1.66 22.30 0.61
N ILE A 305 -1.87 21.05 1.06
CA ILE A 305 -0.77 20.12 1.36
C ILE A 305 0.08 19.90 0.11
N THR A 306 -0.57 19.63 -1.03
CA THR A 306 0.11 19.39 -2.31
C THR A 306 0.95 20.59 -2.72
N VAL A 307 0.39 21.80 -2.66
CA VAL A 307 1.11 23.05 -2.94
C VAL A 307 2.28 23.23 -1.98
N GLY A 308 2.09 23.00 -0.68
CA GLY A 308 3.16 23.03 0.31
C GLY A 308 4.29 22.05 0.00
N CYS A 309 3.97 20.81 -0.39
CA CYS A 309 4.96 19.83 -0.82
C CYS A 309 5.69 20.26 -2.11
N ILE A 310 4.99 20.85 -3.08
CA ILE A 310 5.58 21.36 -4.32
C ILE A 310 6.54 22.52 -4.03
N VAL A 311 6.15 23.48 -3.19
CA VAL A 311 7.02 24.59 -2.79
C VAL A 311 8.27 24.09 -2.07
N GLY A 312 8.11 23.12 -1.13
CA GLY A 312 9.24 22.48 -0.45
C GLY A 312 10.16 21.73 -1.43
N ALA A 313 9.58 20.98 -2.37
CA ALA A 313 10.33 20.26 -3.39
C ALA A 313 11.06 21.22 -4.36
N TRP A 314 10.42 22.32 -4.72
CA TRP A 314 11.03 23.37 -5.57
C TRP A 314 12.25 24.00 -4.90
N THR A 315 12.20 24.28 -3.61
CA THR A 315 13.28 24.97 -2.88
C THR A 315 14.41 24.05 -2.49
N ILE A 316 14.09 22.93 -1.83
CA ILE A 316 15.07 22.04 -1.19
C ILE A 316 14.97 20.57 -1.63
N GLY A 317 13.97 20.20 -2.45
CA GLY A 317 13.69 18.81 -2.77
C GLY A 317 14.84 18.08 -3.46
N ALA A 318 15.35 18.63 -4.59
CA ALA A 318 16.43 18.00 -5.33
C ALA A 318 17.75 17.92 -4.52
N PRO A 319 18.20 18.96 -3.78
CA PRO A 319 19.35 18.83 -2.90
C PRO A 319 19.17 17.81 -1.78
N VAL A 320 18.02 17.80 -1.11
CA VAL A 320 17.75 16.86 -0.01
C VAL A 320 17.70 15.43 -0.50
N LEU A 321 16.98 15.16 -1.59
CA LEU A 321 16.92 13.81 -2.18
C LEU A 321 18.28 13.41 -2.75
N GLY A 322 19.03 14.35 -3.34
CA GLY A 322 20.39 14.11 -3.83
C GLY A 322 21.33 13.68 -2.71
N ALA A 323 21.28 14.36 -1.56
CA ALA A 323 22.03 13.97 -0.37
C ALA A 323 21.55 12.65 0.22
N LEU A 324 20.21 12.43 0.25
CA LEU A 324 19.61 11.21 0.79
C LEU A 324 19.96 9.96 -0.04
N TYR A 325 20.06 10.09 -1.35
CA TYR A 325 20.34 8.97 -2.27
C TYR A 325 21.72 9.02 -2.90
N ASN A 326 22.60 9.90 -2.42
CA ASN A 326 23.97 10.06 -2.93
C ASN A 326 24.02 10.17 -4.47
N THR A 327 23.08 10.87 -5.08
CA THR A 327 22.90 10.97 -6.53
C THR A 327 22.49 12.39 -6.93
N ASN A 328 23.02 12.91 -8.05
CA ASN A 328 22.63 14.21 -8.55
C ASN A 328 21.20 14.15 -9.16
N LEU A 329 20.21 14.63 -8.41
CA LEU A 329 18.80 14.68 -8.83
C LEU A 329 18.36 16.07 -9.30
N TYR A 330 19.27 17.04 -9.40
CA TYR A 330 18.94 18.39 -9.86
C TYR A 330 18.34 18.44 -11.28
N PRO A 331 18.81 17.65 -12.26
CA PRO A 331 18.20 17.59 -13.59
C PRO A 331 16.72 17.19 -13.59
N TYR A 332 16.29 16.38 -12.61
CA TYR A 332 14.94 15.81 -12.50
C TYR A 332 14.03 16.62 -11.55
N ARG A 333 14.36 17.91 -11.30
CA ARG A 333 13.59 18.77 -10.39
C ARG A 333 12.17 19.02 -10.89
N ILE A 334 11.97 19.14 -12.21
CA ILE A 334 10.65 19.33 -12.81
C ILE A 334 9.83 18.05 -12.67
N ASP A 335 10.44 16.90 -12.94
CA ASP A 335 9.80 15.60 -12.77
C ASP A 335 9.30 15.36 -11.34
N LEU A 336 10.11 15.71 -10.35
CA LEU A 336 9.71 15.66 -8.95
C LEU A 336 8.44 16.48 -8.68
N ILE A 337 8.31 17.65 -9.27
CA ILE A 337 7.12 18.50 -9.11
C ILE A 337 5.92 17.89 -9.82
N VAL A 338 6.10 17.41 -11.05
CA VAL A 338 5.06 16.74 -11.84
C VAL A 338 4.53 15.51 -11.08
N LEU A 339 5.43 14.73 -10.51
CA LEU A 339 5.06 13.56 -9.68
C LEU A 339 4.30 13.97 -8.41
N LEU A 340 4.70 15.06 -7.72
CA LEU A 340 3.98 15.57 -6.56
C LEU A 340 2.58 16.09 -6.92
N MET A 341 2.41 16.73 -8.08
CA MET A 341 1.08 17.09 -8.60
C MET A 341 0.22 15.84 -8.81
N GLY A 342 0.78 14.80 -9.44
CA GLY A 342 0.12 13.50 -9.58
C GLY A 342 -0.22 12.86 -8.24
N GLY A 343 0.65 12.99 -7.24
CA GLY A 343 0.40 12.54 -5.87
C GLY A 343 -0.77 13.25 -5.20
N GLY A 344 -0.89 14.56 -5.41
CA GLY A 344 -2.04 15.34 -4.95
C GLY A 344 -3.35 14.90 -5.61
N LEU A 345 -3.32 14.64 -6.92
CA LEU A 345 -4.45 14.07 -7.64
C LEU A 345 -4.83 12.67 -7.12
N LEU A 346 -3.86 11.81 -6.87
CA LEU A 346 -4.11 10.50 -6.25
C LEU A 346 -4.75 10.62 -4.86
N ALA A 347 -4.31 11.58 -4.04
CA ALA A 347 -4.91 11.85 -2.73
C ALA A 347 -6.36 12.32 -2.86
N LEU A 348 -6.67 13.19 -3.83
CA LEU A 348 -8.05 13.59 -4.16
C LEU A 348 -8.89 12.42 -4.66
N ALA A 349 -8.34 11.60 -5.56
CA ALA A 349 -9.02 10.38 -6.03
C ALA A 349 -9.37 9.45 -4.86
N THR A 350 -8.44 9.27 -3.91
CA THR A 350 -8.67 8.45 -2.70
C THR A 350 -9.76 9.05 -1.80
N LEU A 351 -9.80 10.37 -1.64
CA LEU A 351 -10.88 11.07 -0.96
C LEU A 351 -12.24 10.77 -1.59
N PHE A 352 -12.39 10.98 -2.91
CA PHE A 352 -13.65 10.72 -3.62
C PHE A 352 -14.01 9.23 -3.63
N THR A 353 -13.04 8.33 -3.75
CA THR A 353 -13.24 6.89 -3.62
C THR A 353 -13.87 6.53 -2.27
N THR A 354 -13.40 7.14 -1.19
CA THR A 354 -14.01 6.94 0.15
C THR A 354 -15.45 7.44 0.17
N GLY A 355 -15.74 8.60 -0.46
CA GLY A 355 -17.10 9.12 -0.60
C GLY A 355 -18.01 8.15 -1.35
N ILE A 356 -17.58 7.64 -2.50
CA ILE A 356 -18.32 6.66 -3.30
C ILE A 356 -18.55 5.35 -2.53
N THR A 357 -17.58 4.95 -1.72
CA THR A 357 -17.69 3.77 -0.85
C THR A 357 -18.73 3.97 0.26
N ILE A 358 -18.79 5.15 0.87
CA ILE A 358 -19.83 5.54 1.84
C ILE A 358 -21.22 5.51 1.18
N MET A 359 -21.33 5.95 -0.07
CA MET A 359 -22.56 5.89 -0.89
C MET A 359 -22.89 4.47 -1.39
N ARG A 360 -22.06 3.46 -1.11
CA ARG A 360 -22.20 2.05 -1.52
C ARG A 360 -22.20 1.80 -3.02
N ASN A 361 -21.60 2.69 -3.82
CA ASN A 361 -21.52 2.54 -5.29
C ASN A 361 -20.16 1.96 -5.75
N GLN A 362 -19.75 0.81 -5.17
CA GLN A 362 -18.44 0.19 -5.42
C GLN A 362 -18.24 -0.30 -6.86
N ARG A 363 -19.31 -0.68 -7.57
CA ARG A 363 -19.22 -1.16 -8.97
C ARG A 363 -18.61 -0.12 -9.90
N MET A 364 -18.95 1.14 -9.69
CA MET A 364 -18.42 2.26 -10.46
C MET A 364 -16.90 2.44 -10.25
N LEU A 365 -16.40 2.21 -9.03
CA LEU A 365 -14.96 2.29 -8.73
C LEU A 365 -14.19 1.21 -9.47
N THR A 366 -14.65 -0.03 -9.42
CA THR A 366 -13.98 -1.15 -10.09
C THR A 366 -13.92 -0.93 -11.61
N PHE A 367 -15.03 -0.46 -12.22
CA PHE A 367 -15.04 -0.16 -13.65
C PHE A 367 -14.08 0.98 -14.00
N GLY A 368 -14.05 2.05 -13.20
CA GLY A 368 -13.12 3.17 -13.40
C GLY A 368 -11.66 2.76 -13.30
N TYR A 369 -11.33 1.94 -12.32
CA TYR A 369 -9.95 1.43 -12.18
C TYR A 369 -9.54 0.54 -13.36
N LEU A 370 -10.44 -0.29 -13.90
CA LEU A 370 -10.18 -1.06 -15.11
C LEU A 370 -9.93 -0.14 -16.31
N LEU A 371 -10.80 0.85 -16.53
CA LEU A 371 -10.67 1.80 -17.63
C LEU A 371 -9.35 2.59 -17.55
N VAL A 372 -9.05 3.16 -16.38
CA VAL A 372 -7.81 3.92 -16.17
C VAL A 372 -6.58 3.03 -16.29
N SER A 373 -6.63 1.77 -15.86
CA SER A 373 -5.53 0.80 -16.07
C SER A 373 -5.24 0.57 -17.54
N LEU A 374 -6.28 0.46 -18.38
CA LEU A 374 -6.13 0.30 -19.82
C LEU A 374 -5.54 1.56 -20.47
N ILE A 375 -6.04 2.75 -20.08
CA ILE A 375 -5.48 4.04 -20.54
C ILE A 375 -4.00 4.11 -20.16
N ALA A 376 -3.65 3.83 -18.93
CA ALA A 376 -2.28 3.87 -18.43
C ALA A 376 -1.36 2.87 -19.18
N ARG A 377 -1.85 1.67 -19.47
CA ARG A 377 -1.12 0.63 -20.21
C ARG A 377 -0.75 1.05 -21.64
N ILE A 378 -1.54 1.93 -22.24
CA ILE A 378 -1.31 2.47 -23.59
C ILE A 378 -0.46 3.76 -23.50
N LEU A 379 -0.83 4.68 -22.62
CA LEU A 379 -0.23 6.02 -22.53
C LEU A 379 1.23 5.97 -22.03
N CYS A 380 1.51 5.21 -20.95
CA CYS A 380 2.84 5.22 -20.36
C CYS A 380 3.94 4.74 -21.31
N PRO A 381 3.81 3.62 -22.06
CA PRO A 381 4.86 3.21 -22.99
C PRO A 381 5.10 4.20 -24.12
N VAL A 382 4.07 4.89 -24.60
CA VAL A 382 4.20 5.91 -25.65
C VAL A 382 5.02 7.09 -25.15
N MET A 383 4.70 7.62 -23.97
CA MET A 383 5.39 8.77 -23.40
C MET A 383 6.82 8.44 -22.94
N VAL A 384 7.02 7.27 -22.31
CA VAL A 384 8.37 6.83 -21.88
C VAL A 384 9.29 6.60 -23.08
N ARG A 385 8.79 6.05 -24.19
CA ARG A 385 9.61 5.92 -25.42
C ARG A 385 10.00 7.26 -26.02
N ALA A 386 9.14 8.27 -25.89
CA ALA A 386 9.40 9.59 -26.47
C ALA A 386 10.36 10.43 -25.62
N GLU A 387 10.21 10.39 -24.28
CA GLU A 387 10.85 11.36 -23.39
C GLU A 387 11.52 10.71 -22.16
N GLY A 388 11.62 9.36 -22.12
CA GLY A 388 12.30 8.68 -21.01
C GLY A 388 11.65 8.93 -19.64
N ILE A 389 12.44 9.38 -18.66
CA ILE A 389 11.98 9.64 -17.29
C ILE A 389 10.94 10.77 -17.25
N ASP A 390 11.13 11.83 -18.06
CA ASP A 390 10.18 12.94 -18.18
C ASP A 390 8.82 12.40 -18.65
N GLY A 391 8.83 11.57 -19.69
CA GLY A 391 7.63 10.89 -20.18
C GLY A 391 6.94 10.02 -19.12
N ALA A 392 7.71 9.35 -18.27
CA ALA A 392 7.17 8.58 -17.15
C ALA A 392 6.48 9.47 -16.12
N SER A 393 7.08 10.61 -15.78
CA SER A 393 6.55 11.58 -14.82
C SER A 393 5.26 12.23 -15.32
N TRP A 394 5.25 12.69 -16.57
CA TRP A 394 4.05 13.26 -17.20
C TRP A 394 2.95 12.22 -17.39
N SER A 395 3.29 10.97 -17.78
CA SER A 395 2.30 9.90 -17.91
C SER A 395 1.63 9.61 -16.57
N TYR A 396 2.38 9.61 -15.46
CA TYR A 396 1.83 9.48 -14.12
C TYR A 396 0.80 10.57 -13.82
N LEU A 397 1.14 11.84 -14.10
CA LEU A 397 0.24 12.98 -13.88
C LEU A 397 -1.07 12.83 -14.65
N TRP A 398 -1.00 12.51 -15.94
CA TRP A 398 -2.18 12.33 -16.79
C TRP A 398 -3.07 11.17 -16.33
N VAL A 399 -2.46 10.04 -15.96
CA VAL A 399 -3.18 8.88 -15.44
C VAL A 399 -3.88 9.22 -14.12
N MET A 400 -3.21 9.94 -13.20
CA MET A 400 -3.82 10.37 -11.96
C MET A 400 -4.93 11.41 -12.18
N LEU A 401 -4.80 12.26 -13.18
CA LEU A 401 -5.86 13.19 -13.58
C LEU A 401 -7.10 12.44 -14.08
N CYS A 402 -6.95 11.46 -14.97
CA CYS A 402 -8.04 10.62 -15.45
C CYS A 402 -8.74 9.90 -14.28
N LEU A 403 -7.96 9.34 -13.36
CA LEU A 403 -8.48 8.67 -12.17
C LEU A 403 -9.29 9.63 -11.29
N THR A 404 -8.76 10.82 -11.04
CA THR A 404 -9.41 11.82 -10.20
C THR A 404 -10.71 12.32 -10.82
N LEU A 405 -10.71 12.59 -12.13
CA LEU A 405 -11.90 13.03 -12.86
C LEU A 405 -13.01 11.95 -12.84
N TRP A 406 -12.62 10.67 -13.01
CA TRP A 406 -13.56 9.56 -12.90
C TRP A 406 -14.18 9.48 -11.49
N CYS A 407 -13.35 9.50 -10.45
CA CYS A 407 -13.81 9.43 -9.07
C CYS A 407 -14.66 10.66 -8.68
N LEU A 408 -14.28 11.87 -9.13
CA LEU A 408 -15.08 13.08 -8.93
C LEU A 408 -16.44 12.97 -9.63
N GLY A 409 -16.49 12.53 -10.88
CA GLY A 409 -17.73 12.31 -11.63
C GLY A 409 -18.67 11.36 -10.90
N GLY A 410 -18.13 10.23 -10.41
CA GLY A 410 -18.89 9.26 -9.63
C GLY A 410 -19.40 9.79 -8.30
N PHE A 411 -18.59 10.56 -7.61
CA PHE A 411 -18.98 11.21 -6.38
C PHE A 411 -20.15 12.21 -6.63
N LEU A 412 -20.04 13.05 -7.66
CA LEU A 412 -21.08 14.01 -8.00
C LEU A 412 -22.39 13.35 -8.46
N MET A 413 -22.31 12.24 -9.21
CA MET A 413 -23.50 11.45 -9.58
C MET A 413 -24.19 10.88 -8.33
N GLY A 414 -23.42 10.33 -7.37
CA GLY A 414 -23.96 9.82 -6.11
C GLY A 414 -24.67 10.90 -5.29
N LEU A 415 -24.14 12.12 -5.26
CA LEU A 415 -24.77 13.25 -4.57
C LEU A 415 -26.13 13.65 -5.23
N ARG A 416 -26.19 13.65 -6.57
CA ARG A 416 -27.40 14.02 -7.30
C ARG A 416 -28.52 12.98 -7.11
N SER A 417 -28.19 11.70 -7.15
CA SER A 417 -29.14 10.61 -6.97
C SER A 417 -29.88 10.69 -5.62
N ASN A 418 -29.20 11.11 -4.56
CA ASN A 418 -29.78 11.18 -3.22
C ASN A 418 -30.59 12.48 -3.00
N LYS A 419 -30.26 13.60 -3.68
CA LYS A 419 -31.06 14.83 -3.62
C LYS A 419 -32.42 14.68 -4.30
N GLY A 420 -32.53 13.86 -5.34
CA GLY A 420 -33.81 13.56 -6.02
C GLY A 420 -34.75 12.69 -5.18
N SER A 421 -34.23 11.83 -4.32
CA SER A 421 -35.02 10.92 -3.45
C SER A 421 -35.56 11.60 -2.17
N THR A 422 -35.11 12.81 -1.84
CA THR A 422 -35.59 13.57 -0.67
C THR A 422 -36.58 14.70 -1.04
N SER A 423 -36.87 14.85 -2.34
CA SER A 423 -37.82 15.86 -2.85
C SER A 423 -39.18 15.28 -3.29
N ASP A 424 -39.37 13.96 -3.19
CA ASP A 424 -40.62 13.24 -3.31
C ASP A 424 -41.09 12.76 -1.91
#